data_0ede798e6ebd925835114a43b8acf5fd
#
_entry.id   0ede798e6ebd925835114a43b8acf5fd
#
_cell.length_a   1.000
_cell.length_b   1.000
_cell.length_c   1.000
_cell.angle_alpha   90.00
_cell.angle_beta   90.00
_cell.angle_gamma   90.00
#
_symmetry.space_group_name_H-M   'P 1'
#
loop_
_entity.id
_entity.type
_entity.pdbx_description
1 polymer ?
#
loop_
_entity_poly.entity_id
_entity_poly.type
_entity_poly.pdbx_seq_one_letter_code
_entity_poly.pdbx_strand_id
1 'polypeptide(L)'
;GLMANVYLSIGSNVNRSENIRSCIDSLSAIFGQLSLSPVYESTAVGFEGDNFYNLVVGVETNLRVGEISTILKKIEDQHGRDRKAPKFGPRTLDIDIITVDDMVGEVDGIKLPRDELLKNAFVLLPMAVLIGDQIHPETGLSYQSHWERFDKSKQFLKEIDF
;
A
#
# COMPACT_ATOMS: atom_id res chain seq x y z
N GLY A 1 9.76 -0.83 23.33
CA GLY A 1 10.33 -1.76 22.39
C GLY A 1 10.94 -1.05 21.19
N LEU A 2 11.60 -1.81 20.35
CA LEU A 2 12.17 -1.27 19.12
C LEU A 2 11.07 -0.94 18.13
N MET A 3 11.25 0.13 17.36
CA MET A 3 10.36 0.52 16.29
C MET A 3 10.50 -0.43 15.10
N ALA A 4 9.38 -0.85 14.53
CA ALA A 4 9.35 -1.61 13.30
C ALA A 4 9.15 -0.67 12.11
N ASN A 5 9.73 -1.03 10.97
CA ASN A 5 9.49 -0.36 9.70
C ASN A 5 8.32 -1.05 9.00
N VAL A 6 7.25 -0.30 8.80
CA VAL A 6 6.01 -0.82 8.21
C VAL A 6 5.76 -0.09 6.89
N TYR A 7 5.50 -0.85 5.83
CA TYR A 7 5.14 -0.28 4.54
C TYR A 7 3.68 -0.57 4.24
N LEU A 8 2.98 0.48 3.82
CA LEU A 8 1.54 0.48 3.58
C LEU A 8 1.28 0.80 2.11
N SER A 9 0.34 0.08 1.50
CA SER A 9 -0.16 0.41 0.16
C SER A 9 -1.46 1.18 0.31
N ILE A 10 -1.58 2.30 -0.38
CA ILE A 10 -2.76 3.15 -0.36
C ILE A 10 -3.30 3.28 -1.77
N GLY A 11 -4.60 3.12 -1.93
CA GLY A 11 -5.27 3.28 -3.22
C GLY A 11 -6.63 3.94 -3.08
N SER A 12 -7.03 4.69 -4.11
CA SER A 12 -8.34 5.31 -4.20
C SER A 12 -8.71 5.55 -5.66
N ASN A 13 -9.99 5.32 -6.01
CA ASN A 13 -10.51 5.70 -7.33
C ASN A 13 -11.81 6.52 -7.25
N VAL A 14 -12.12 7.06 -6.07
CA VAL A 14 -13.23 7.98 -5.85
C VAL A 14 -12.67 9.21 -5.13
N ASN A 15 -12.86 10.41 -5.70
CA ASN A 15 -12.25 11.64 -5.17
C ASN A 15 -10.80 11.39 -4.75
N ARG A 16 -10.05 10.77 -5.63
CA ARG A 16 -8.80 10.09 -5.30
C ARG A 16 -7.72 11.00 -4.74
N SER A 17 -7.54 12.19 -5.30
CA SER A 17 -6.54 13.15 -4.77
C SER A 17 -6.89 13.59 -3.36
N GLU A 18 -8.15 13.95 -3.12
CA GLU A 18 -8.61 14.40 -1.80
C GLU A 18 -8.52 13.30 -0.76
N ASN A 19 -8.96 12.08 -1.10
CA ASN A 19 -8.94 10.96 -0.18
C ASN A 19 -7.52 10.53 0.17
N ILE A 20 -6.61 10.51 -0.81
CA ILE A 20 -5.20 10.17 -0.54
C ILE A 20 -4.54 11.24 0.31
N ARG A 21 -4.74 12.52 0.02
CA ARG A 21 -4.15 13.61 0.82
C ARG A 21 -4.65 13.57 2.26
N SER A 22 -5.95 13.35 2.45
CA SER A 22 -6.54 13.23 3.79
C SER A 22 -6.00 12.00 4.52
N CYS A 23 -5.82 10.88 3.82
CA CYS A 23 -5.21 9.68 4.37
C CYS A 23 -3.78 9.94 4.85
N ILE A 24 -2.96 10.60 4.03
CA ILE A 24 -1.58 10.96 4.39
C ILE A 24 -1.58 11.83 5.64
N ASP A 25 -2.47 12.81 5.74
CA ASP A 25 -2.58 13.67 6.92
C ASP A 25 -2.93 12.85 8.17
N SER A 26 -3.87 11.91 8.05
CA SER A 26 -4.25 11.03 9.15
C SER A 26 -3.10 10.15 9.62
N LEU A 27 -2.37 9.56 8.66
CA LEU A 27 -1.21 8.72 8.97
C LEU A 27 -0.10 9.53 9.63
N SER A 28 0.15 10.74 9.16
CA SER A 28 1.16 11.64 9.74
C SER A 28 0.80 12.03 11.17
N ALA A 29 -0.47 12.29 11.44
CA ALA A 29 -0.94 12.61 12.79
C ALA A 29 -0.75 11.45 13.77
N ILE A 30 -0.89 10.21 13.29
CA ILE A 30 -0.81 9.00 14.13
C ILE A 30 0.63 8.51 14.27
N PHE A 31 1.38 8.46 13.17
CA PHE A 31 2.69 7.81 13.13
C PHE A 31 3.87 8.79 13.09
N GLY A 32 3.60 10.08 12.89
CA GLY A 32 4.66 11.08 12.75
C GLY A 32 5.21 11.12 11.33
N GLN A 33 6.53 11.21 11.21
CA GLN A 33 7.18 11.35 9.91
C GLN A 33 6.94 10.12 9.03
N LEU A 34 6.54 10.38 7.79
CA LEU A 34 6.27 9.35 6.78
C LEU A 34 7.33 9.37 5.69
N SER A 35 7.58 8.20 5.10
CA SER A 35 8.31 8.08 3.84
C SER A 35 7.30 7.83 2.73
N LEU A 36 7.26 8.70 1.73
CA LEU A 36 6.25 8.65 0.66
C LEU A 36 6.90 8.27 -0.66
N SER A 37 6.34 7.28 -1.35
CA SER A 37 6.70 7.04 -2.75
C SER A 37 6.03 8.09 -3.65
N PRO A 38 6.42 8.17 -4.93
CA PRO A 38 5.58 8.87 -5.91
C PRO A 38 4.18 8.25 -5.96
N VAL A 39 3.24 8.99 -6.54
CA VAL A 39 1.86 8.51 -6.76
C VAL A 39 1.75 8.05 -8.21
N TYR A 40 1.10 6.91 -8.40
CA TYR A 40 0.93 6.30 -9.72
C TYR A 40 -0.55 6.13 -10.02
N GLU A 41 -0.90 6.29 -11.30
CA GLU A 41 -2.22 5.95 -11.78
C GLU A 41 -2.20 4.55 -12.37
N SER A 42 -3.17 3.72 -11.97
CA SER A 42 -3.36 2.36 -12.47
C SER A 42 -4.80 2.14 -12.92
N THR A 43 -5.01 1.20 -13.87
CA THR A 43 -6.35 0.88 -14.32
C THR A 43 -7.13 0.11 -13.26
N ALA A 44 -8.46 0.31 -13.23
CA ALA A 44 -9.35 -0.49 -12.41
C ALA A 44 -9.33 -1.94 -12.90
N VAL A 45 -9.28 -2.90 -11.96
CA VAL A 45 -9.20 -4.32 -12.26
C VAL A 45 -10.53 -4.98 -11.90
N GLY A 46 -11.16 -5.65 -12.88
CA GLY A 46 -12.35 -6.44 -12.65
C GLY A 46 -13.67 -5.68 -12.62
N PHE A 47 -13.68 -4.36 -12.94
CA PHE A 47 -14.89 -3.56 -13.00
C PHE A 47 -14.68 -2.32 -13.86
N GLU A 48 -15.77 -1.71 -14.32
CA GLU A 48 -15.73 -0.39 -14.95
C GLU A 48 -15.72 0.69 -13.88
N GLY A 49 -14.83 1.67 -14.01
CA GLY A 49 -14.71 2.76 -13.06
C GLY A 49 -13.48 3.59 -13.36
N ASP A 50 -13.29 4.64 -12.58
CA ASP A 50 -12.13 5.48 -12.70
C ASP A 50 -10.86 4.73 -12.34
N ASN A 51 -9.75 5.12 -12.94
CA ASN A 51 -8.44 4.60 -12.58
C ASN A 51 -8.10 4.93 -11.15
N PHE A 52 -7.30 4.07 -10.53
CA PHE A 52 -6.80 4.28 -9.19
C PHE A 52 -5.60 5.22 -9.18
N TYR A 53 -5.48 5.99 -8.10
CA TYR A 53 -4.19 6.53 -7.65
C TYR A 53 -3.67 5.65 -6.53
N ASN A 54 -2.38 5.31 -6.62
CA ASN A 54 -1.72 4.39 -5.68
C ASN A 54 -0.38 4.94 -5.25
N LEU A 55 -0.02 4.70 -3.99
CA LEU A 55 1.33 4.95 -3.50
C LEU A 55 1.65 3.97 -2.37
N VAL A 56 2.92 3.93 -2.00
CA VAL A 56 3.39 3.22 -0.81
C VAL A 56 3.92 4.24 0.20
N VAL A 57 3.60 4.01 1.45
CA VAL A 57 4.01 4.87 2.57
C VAL A 57 4.75 4.02 3.59
N GLY A 58 5.92 4.49 4.02
CA GLY A 58 6.65 3.88 5.13
C GLY A 58 6.41 4.63 6.43
N VAL A 59 6.18 3.89 7.50
CA VAL A 59 6.05 4.42 8.86
C VAL A 59 6.94 3.63 9.81
N GLU A 60 7.33 4.25 10.91
CA GLU A 60 7.99 3.57 12.01
C GLU A 60 7.04 3.54 13.20
N THR A 61 6.87 2.38 13.82
CA THR A 61 5.95 2.24 14.94
C THR A 61 6.33 1.05 15.81
N ASN A 62 6.00 1.12 17.10
CA ASN A 62 6.12 -0.01 18.02
C ASN A 62 4.77 -0.73 18.25
N LEU A 63 3.74 -0.35 17.50
CA LEU A 63 2.43 -0.99 17.60
C LEU A 63 2.48 -2.40 16.99
N ARG A 64 1.62 -3.29 17.52
CA ARG A 64 1.46 -4.63 16.96
C ARG A 64 0.72 -4.55 15.61
N VAL A 65 0.92 -5.57 14.80
CA VAL A 65 0.31 -5.64 13.46
C VAL A 65 -1.22 -5.50 13.55
N GLY A 66 -1.87 -6.17 14.48
CA GLY A 66 -3.32 -6.07 14.68
C GLY A 66 -3.78 -4.67 15.07
N GLU A 67 -2.99 -3.97 15.88
CA GLU A 67 -3.29 -2.58 16.26
C GLU A 67 -3.18 -1.65 15.05
N ILE A 68 -2.15 -1.82 14.24
CA ILE A 68 -1.99 -1.06 12.99
C ILE A 68 -3.19 -1.31 12.07
N SER A 69 -3.56 -2.58 11.88
CA SER A 69 -4.71 -2.94 11.05
C SER A 69 -6.01 -2.26 11.51
N THR A 70 -6.24 -2.20 12.81
CA THR A 70 -7.42 -1.53 13.38
C THR A 70 -7.41 -0.02 13.06
N ILE A 71 -6.26 0.61 13.18
CA ILE A 71 -6.09 2.03 12.84
C ILE A 71 -6.39 2.27 11.36
N LEU A 72 -5.85 1.43 10.47
CA LEU A 72 -6.06 1.59 9.03
C LEU A 72 -7.54 1.42 8.65
N LYS A 73 -8.23 0.46 9.24
CA LYS A 73 -9.67 0.27 9.03
C LYS A 73 -10.48 1.48 9.47
N LYS A 74 -10.10 2.08 10.59
CA LYS A 74 -10.75 3.29 11.09
C LYS A 74 -10.56 4.46 10.11
N ILE A 75 -9.37 4.61 9.55
CA ILE A 75 -9.11 5.64 8.55
C ILE A 75 -9.96 5.38 7.30
N GLU A 76 -10.04 4.15 6.83
CA GLU A 76 -10.90 3.79 5.69
C GLU A 76 -12.36 4.14 5.97
N ASP A 77 -12.86 3.81 7.17
CA ASP A 77 -14.24 4.12 7.57
C ASP A 77 -14.51 5.63 7.58
N GLN A 78 -13.55 6.42 8.04
CA GLN A 78 -13.66 7.88 8.06
C GLN A 78 -13.70 8.49 6.64
N HIS A 79 -13.28 7.72 5.63
CA HIS A 79 -13.27 8.12 4.23
C HIS A 79 -14.41 7.48 3.42
N GLY A 80 -15.47 7.02 4.10
CA GLY A 80 -16.68 6.54 3.46
C GLY A 80 -16.61 5.10 2.95
N ARG A 81 -15.72 4.26 3.50
CA ARG A 81 -15.65 2.84 3.13
C ARG A 81 -16.97 2.14 3.44
N ASP A 82 -17.60 1.54 2.42
CA ASP A 82 -18.75 0.67 2.59
C ASP A 82 -18.28 -0.79 2.62
N ARG A 83 -18.29 -1.39 3.81
CA ARG A 83 -17.84 -2.76 4.02
C ARG A 83 -18.77 -3.81 3.42
N LYS A 84 -19.99 -3.39 3.03
CA LYS A 84 -20.97 -4.26 2.37
C LYS A 84 -20.88 -4.18 0.85
N ALA A 85 -20.08 -3.25 0.31
CA ALA A 85 -19.93 -3.09 -1.13
C ALA A 85 -19.21 -4.30 -1.76
N PRO A 86 -19.43 -4.57 -3.07
CA PRO A 86 -18.70 -5.63 -3.76
C PRO A 86 -17.20 -5.48 -3.63
N LYS A 87 -16.49 -6.61 -3.55
CA LYS A 87 -15.03 -6.66 -3.37
C LYS A 87 -14.27 -5.89 -4.46
N PHE A 88 -14.75 -5.93 -5.69
CA PHE A 88 -14.13 -5.29 -6.85
C PHE A 88 -14.97 -4.11 -7.34
N GLY A 89 -15.44 -3.27 -6.43
CA GLY A 89 -16.15 -2.05 -6.77
C GLY A 89 -15.30 -0.80 -6.59
N PRO A 90 -15.89 0.38 -6.77
CA PRO A 90 -15.22 1.64 -6.48
C PRO A 90 -14.72 1.69 -5.03
N ARG A 91 -13.53 2.26 -4.84
CA ARG A 91 -12.89 2.35 -3.53
C ARG A 91 -12.60 3.81 -3.19
N THR A 92 -13.24 4.32 -2.17
CA THR A 92 -12.93 5.64 -1.64
C THR A 92 -11.51 5.68 -1.07
N LEU A 93 -11.14 4.63 -0.33
CA LEU A 93 -9.80 4.49 0.22
C LEU A 93 -9.55 3.05 0.64
N ASP A 94 -8.44 2.49 0.16
CA ASP A 94 -7.90 1.19 0.57
C ASP A 94 -6.53 1.41 1.17
N ILE A 95 -6.29 0.84 2.35
CA ILE A 95 -4.97 0.88 2.99
C ILE A 95 -4.64 -0.53 3.45
N ASP A 96 -3.53 -1.09 2.94
CA ASP A 96 -3.09 -2.44 3.29
C ASP A 96 -1.68 -2.43 3.85
N ILE A 97 -1.43 -3.27 4.87
CA ILE A 97 -0.08 -3.53 5.36
C ILE A 97 0.60 -4.45 4.35
N ILE A 98 1.74 -4.03 3.83
CA ILE A 98 2.51 -4.80 2.84
C ILE A 98 3.62 -5.59 3.52
N THR A 99 4.47 -4.91 4.29
CA THR A 99 5.57 -5.52 5.02
C THR A 99 5.69 -4.91 6.42
N VAL A 100 6.19 -5.73 7.35
CA VAL A 100 6.60 -5.28 8.68
C VAL A 100 7.99 -5.86 8.91
N ASP A 101 9.03 -5.04 8.81
CA ASP A 101 10.42 -5.49 8.83
C ASP A 101 10.62 -6.69 7.86
N ASP A 102 11.23 -7.76 8.33
CA ASP A 102 11.45 -9.01 7.57
C ASP A 102 10.49 -10.13 7.98
N MET A 103 9.36 -9.79 8.59
CA MET A 103 8.39 -10.79 9.07
C MET A 103 7.81 -11.61 7.93
N VAL A 104 7.75 -12.93 8.13
CA VAL A 104 7.15 -13.89 7.21
C VAL A 104 6.16 -14.74 7.98
N GLY A 105 4.95 -14.86 7.45
CA GLY A 105 3.89 -15.67 8.02
C GLY A 105 2.66 -14.86 8.36
N GLU A 106 1.74 -15.49 9.06
CA GLU A 106 0.52 -14.85 9.50
C GLU A 106 0.70 -14.27 10.90
N VAL A 107 0.54 -12.95 11.03
CA VAL A 107 0.70 -12.22 12.28
C VAL A 107 -0.59 -11.46 12.55
N ASP A 108 -1.23 -11.74 13.68
CA ASP A 108 -2.53 -11.14 14.04
C ASP A 108 -3.57 -11.27 12.92
N GLY A 109 -3.57 -12.40 12.21
CA GLY A 109 -4.48 -12.69 11.11
C GLY A 109 -4.09 -12.05 9.78
N ILE A 110 -2.92 -11.39 9.69
CA ILE A 110 -2.46 -10.71 8.49
C ILE A 110 -1.26 -11.43 7.91
N LYS A 111 -1.35 -11.78 6.61
CA LYS A 111 -0.25 -12.42 5.90
C LYS A 111 0.84 -11.40 5.57
N LEU A 112 2.07 -11.72 5.96
CA LEU A 112 3.26 -10.91 5.71
C LEU A 112 4.36 -11.75 5.04
N PRO A 113 5.06 -11.19 4.06
CA PRO A 113 4.68 -10.01 3.31
C PRO A 113 3.42 -10.27 2.50
N ARG A 114 2.69 -9.21 2.13
CA ARG A 114 1.44 -9.35 1.39
C ARG A 114 1.70 -9.89 -0.02
N ASP A 115 0.88 -10.83 -0.47
CA ASP A 115 1.06 -11.50 -1.78
C ASP A 115 1.03 -10.52 -2.96
N GLU A 116 0.20 -9.49 -2.88
CA GLU A 116 0.05 -8.48 -3.93
C GLU A 116 1.33 -7.71 -4.22
N LEU A 117 2.28 -7.70 -3.28
CA LEU A 117 3.56 -7.01 -3.45
C LEU A 117 4.29 -7.46 -4.72
N LEU A 118 4.28 -8.75 -5.03
CA LEU A 118 4.97 -9.28 -6.21
C LEU A 118 4.05 -9.45 -7.42
N LYS A 119 2.75 -9.26 -7.25
CA LYS A 119 1.75 -9.48 -8.32
C LYS A 119 1.28 -8.19 -8.97
N ASN A 120 1.31 -7.08 -8.23
CA ASN A 120 0.74 -5.82 -8.69
C ASN A 120 1.81 -4.76 -8.87
N ALA A 121 1.91 -4.23 -10.09
CA ALA A 121 2.86 -3.17 -10.42
C ALA A 121 2.66 -1.94 -9.52
N PHE A 122 1.41 -1.63 -9.15
CA PHE A 122 1.09 -0.46 -8.34
C PHE A 122 1.50 -0.61 -6.86
N VAL A 123 1.98 -1.78 -6.46
CA VAL A 123 2.62 -2.01 -5.16
C VAL A 123 4.13 -2.17 -5.33
N LEU A 124 4.55 -2.99 -6.29
CA LEU A 124 5.96 -3.34 -6.47
C LEU A 124 6.80 -2.14 -6.93
N LEU A 125 6.32 -1.36 -7.90
CA LEU A 125 7.10 -0.21 -8.38
C LEU A 125 7.31 0.84 -7.28
N PRO A 126 6.28 1.31 -6.56
CA PRO A 126 6.51 2.24 -5.45
C PRO A 126 7.45 1.69 -4.39
N MET A 127 7.37 0.39 -4.06
CA MET A 127 8.32 -0.23 -3.13
C MET A 127 9.75 -0.18 -3.67
N ALA A 128 9.94 -0.51 -4.95
CA ALA A 128 11.26 -0.50 -5.57
C ALA A 128 11.84 0.92 -5.64
N VAL A 129 11.02 1.94 -5.85
CA VAL A 129 11.47 3.34 -5.84
C VAL A 129 11.85 3.78 -4.43
N LEU A 130 11.05 3.40 -3.43
CA LEU A 130 11.23 3.85 -2.06
C LEU A 130 12.35 3.11 -1.34
N ILE A 131 12.42 1.79 -1.50
CA ILE A 131 13.37 0.92 -0.80
C ILE A 131 13.92 -0.18 -1.71
N GLY A 132 14.30 0.17 -2.93
CA GLY A 132 14.74 -0.78 -3.95
C GLY A 132 15.87 -1.72 -3.54
N ASP A 133 16.76 -1.26 -2.65
CA ASP A 133 17.90 -2.06 -2.17
C ASP A 133 17.53 -3.06 -1.09
N GLN A 134 16.35 -2.94 -0.48
CA GLN A 134 15.92 -3.87 0.54
C GLN A 134 15.47 -5.19 -0.06
N ILE A 135 15.56 -6.26 0.74
CA ILE A 135 15.35 -7.62 0.30
C ILE A 135 13.94 -8.07 0.69
N HIS A 136 13.24 -8.67 -0.27
CA HIS A 136 11.99 -9.35 0.01
C HIS A 136 12.27 -10.57 0.90
N PRO A 137 11.63 -10.70 2.06
CA PRO A 137 12.03 -11.69 3.06
C PRO A 137 11.80 -13.15 2.66
N GLU A 138 10.91 -13.41 1.70
CA GLU A 138 10.67 -14.78 1.24
C GLU A 138 11.54 -15.16 0.04
N THR A 139 11.83 -14.20 -0.86
CA THR A 139 12.54 -14.52 -2.11
C THR A 139 14.05 -14.33 -2.00
N GLY A 140 14.50 -13.48 -1.07
CA GLY A 140 15.92 -13.14 -0.97
C GLY A 140 16.40 -12.18 -2.05
N LEU A 141 15.53 -11.71 -2.93
CA LEU A 141 15.86 -10.73 -3.97
C LEU A 141 15.43 -9.34 -3.54
N SER A 142 16.16 -8.32 -4.00
CA SER A 142 15.79 -6.93 -3.72
C SER A 142 14.50 -6.55 -4.47
N TYR A 143 13.81 -5.53 -3.98
CA TYR A 143 12.61 -5.03 -4.67
C TYR A 143 12.95 -4.48 -6.04
N GLN A 144 14.13 -3.88 -6.21
CA GLN A 144 14.59 -3.43 -7.53
C GLN A 144 14.76 -4.62 -8.49
N SER A 145 15.35 -5.72 -8.03
CA SER A 145 15.49 -6.95 -8.85
C SER A 145 14.13 -7.50 -9.24
N HIS A 146 13.19 -7.55 -8.32
CA HIS A 146 11.83 -7.98 -8.63
C HIS A 146 11.17 -7.08 -9.67
N TRP A 147 11.34 -5.77 -9.56
CA TRP A 147 10.78 -4.84 -10.54
C TRP A 147 11.40 -5.03 -11.93
N GLU A 148 12.71 -5.22 -12.02
CA GLU A 148 13.38 -5.48 -13.29
C GLU A 148 12.90 -6.76 -13.99
N ARG A 149 12.50 -7.76 -13.21
CA ARG A 149 12.01 -9.05 -13.70
C ARG A 149 10.51 -9.09 -13.93
N PHE A 150 9.79 -8.06 -13.48
CA PHE A 150 8.33 -8.03 -13.54
C PHE A 150 7.86 -7.84 -14.98
N ASP A 151 6.80 -8.56 -15.37
CA ASP A 151 6.17 -8.41 -16.68
C ASP A 151 5.30 -7.15 -16.69
N LYS A 152 5.85 -6.07 -17.23
CA LYS A 152 5.23 -4.75 -17.26
C LYS A 152 4.19 -4.59 -18.38
N SER A 153 4.10 -5.57 -19.28
CA SER A 153 3.24 -5.47 -20.47
C SER A 153 1.75 -5.61 -20.15
N LYS A 154 1.39 -6.19 -19.01
CA LYS A 154 0.01 -6.54 -18.66
C LYS A 154 -0.65 -5.56 -17.70
N GLN A 155 0.10 -4.61 -17.15
CA GLN A 155 -0.42 -3.69 -16.15
C GLN A 155 -0.03 -2.25 -16.52
N PHE A 156 -1.04 -1.41 -16.70
CA PHE A 156 -0.83 0.01 -16.94
C PHE A 156 -0.46 0.69 -15.62
N LEU A 157 0.61 1.47 -15.66
CA LEU A 157 1.03 2.26 -14.52
C LEU A 157 1.74 3.51 -15.01
N LYS A 158 1.32 4.67 -14.49
CA LYS A 158 1.88 5.95 -14.87
C LYS A 158 2.11 6.79 -13.63
N GLU A 159 3.34 7.29 -13.45
CA GLU A 159 3.61 8.27 -12.41
C GLU A 159 2.87 9.57 -12.73
N ILE A 160 2.25 10.16 -11.71
CA ILE A 160 1.53 11.43 -11.86
C ILE A 160 2.18 12.50 -11.00
N ASP A 161 1.94 13.74 -11.39
CA ASP A 161 2.31 14.91 -10.57
C ASP A 161 1.22 15.09 -9.52
N PHE A 162 1.60 14.94 -8.24
CA PHE A 162 0.63 14.89 -7.14
C PHE A 162 0.87 16.00 -6.08
#